data_e04c595ca67a9a6678c6c729618fc943
#
_entry.id   e04c595ca67a9a6678c6c729618fc943
#
_cell.length_a   1.000
_cell.length_b   1.000
_cell.length_c   1.000
_cell.angle_alpha   90.00
_cell.angle_beta   90.00
_cell.angle_gamma   90.00
#
_symmetry.space_group_name_H-M   'P 1'
#
loop_
_entity.id
_entity.type
_entity.pdbx_description
1 polymer ?
#
loop_
_entity_poly.entity_id
_entity_poly.type
_entity_poly.pdbx_seq_one_letter_code
_entity_poly.pdbx_strand_id
1 'polypeptide(L)'
;FLSFALAGFRPYLFLLGTISLFFVSILLMAIFPPKVEFFPDNEPQQILVYLEYPEGTDIKKTNETLMLIESEVYKVVNNSKYIDNGYNFLVESAISQVGEGAGNPETDAGGTGEIPHKALITMTMREFKFRRGMSSEELRKEIQLELLEKFPGIAISVEKDSQGPPGGYPVNIEIYGEDYEQLIETAISMKNYLKGTRIEQHKVTL
;
A
#
# COMPACT_ATOMS: atom_id res chain seq x y z
N PHE A 1 43.65 7.94 32.85
CA PHE A 1 42.19 8.14 33.00
C PHE A 1 41.69 7.46 34.29
N LEU A 2 41.99 6.17 34.48
CA LEU A 2 41.50 5.39 35.63
C LEU A 2 41.95 5.97 36.97
N SER A 3 43.24 6.34 37.12
CA SER A 3 43.79 6.97 38.32
C SER A 3 43.15 8.33 38.63
N PHE A 4 42.79 9.09 37.59
CA PHE A 4 42.07 10.35 37.72
C PHE A 4 40.61 10.13 38.16
N ALA A 5 39.94 9.15 37.61
CA ALA A 5 38.53 8.84 37.91
C ALA A 5 38.33 8.28 39.31
N LEU A 6 39.32 7.54 39.86
CA LEU A 6 39.27 6.88 41.17
C LEU A 6 39.83 7.72 42.30
N ALA A 7 40.38 8.92 42.06
CA ALA A 7 40.98 9.76 43.08
C ALA A 7 39.95 10.57 43.87
N GLY A 8 40.01 10.46 45.23
CA GLY A 8 39.22 11.28 46.14
C GLY A 8 37.71 11.16 46.02
N PHE A 9 37.00 12.28 45.85
CA PHE A 9 35.54 12.34 45.74
C PHE A 9 34.99 12.09 44.29
N ARG A 10 35.89 11.99 43.32
CA ARG A 10 35.52 11.83 41.88
C ARG A 10 34.71 10.58 41.54
N PRO A 11 34.93 9.41 42.17
CA PRO A 11 34.11 8.23 41.91
C PRO A 11 32.62 8.47 42.17
N TYR A 12 32.30 9.21 43.21
CA TYR A 12 30.91 9.56 43.53
C TYR A 12 30.28 10.51 42.48
N LEU A 13 31.09 11.44 41.95
CA LEU A 13 30.65 12.33 40.88
C LEU A 13 30.39 11.55 39.58
N PHE A 14 31.24 10.59 39.22
CA PHE A 14 31.03 9.73 38.06
C PHE A 14 29.80 8.85 38.24
N LEU A 15 29.61 8.26 39.44
CA LEU A 15 28.42 7.47 39.74
C LEU A 15 27.14 8.31 39.62
N LEU A 16 27.12 9.48 40.24
CA LEU A 16 25.98 10.40 40.20
C LEU A 16 25.71 10.88 38.80
N GLY A 17 26.74 11.17 38.01
CA GLY A 17 26.65 11.54 36.60
C GLY A 17 26.03 10.42 35.75
N THR A 18 26.46 9.18 35.99
CA THR A 18 25.89 8.01 35.25
C THR A 18 24.44 7.79 35.62
N ILE A 19 24.07 7.88 36.88
CA ILE A 19 22.68 7.75 37.34
C ILE A 19 21.82 8.90 36.76
N SER A 20 22.33 10.13 36.78
CA SER A 20 21.67 11.28 36.21
C SER A 20 21.44 11.10 34.70
N LEU A 21 22.46 10.64 33.96
CA LEU A 21 22.36 10.37 32.53
C LEU A 21 21.31 9.30 32.23
N PHE A 22 21.21 8.27 33.06
CA PHE A 22 20.18 7.23 32.94
C PHE A 22 18.76 7.81 33.07
N PHE A 23 18.51 8.65 34.08
CA PHE A 23 17.22 9.31 34.25
C PHE A 23 16.92 10.29 33.10
N VAL A 24 17.89 11.03 32.61
CA VAL A 24 17.77 11.91 31.47
C VAL A 24 17.40 11.10 30.21
N SER A 25 18.02 9.93 30.02
CA SER A 25 17.67 9.03 28.88
C SER A 25 16.23 8.55 28.95
N ILE A 26 15.74 8.14 30.13
CA ILE A 26 14.34 7.74 30.31
C ILE A 26 13.41 8.93 30.07
N LEU A 27 13.74 10.10 30.54
CA LEU A 27 12.95 11.31 30.34
C LEU A 27 12.87 11.68 28.85
N LEU A 28 13.98 11.61 28.13
CA LEU A 28 14.01 11.84 26.68
C LEU A 28 13.15 10.83 25.94
N MET A 29 13.19 9.56 26.33
CA MET A 29 12.36 8.51 25.75
C MET A 29 10.85 8.74 26.03
N ALA A 30 10.51 9.30 27.19
CA ALA A 30 9.13 9.63 27.54
C ALA A 30 8.61 10.86 26.78
N ILE A 31 9.49 11.86 26.53
CA ILE A 31 9.12 13.08 25.79
C ILE A 31 9.09 12.82 24.27
N PHE A 32 10.01 11.98 23.77
CA PHE A 32 10.14 11.61 22.36
C PHE A 32 9.95 10.10 22.21
N PRO A 33 8.72 9.57 22.38
CA PRO A 33 8.51 8.14 22.25
C PRO A 33 8.86 7.71 20.82
N PRO A 34 9.74 6.70 20.64
CA PRO A 34 10.00 6.16 19.32
C PRO A 34 8.73 5.53 18.77
N LYS A 35 8.39 5.84 17.51
CA LYS A 35 7.35 5.11 16.82
C LYS A 35 7.83 3.68 16.58
N VAL A 36 7.17 2.73 17.20
CA VAL A 36 7.41 1.31 16.97
C VAL A 36 6.44 0.86 15.88
N GLU A 37 6.92 0.74 14.66
CA GLU A 37 6.17 0.20 13.54
C GLU A 37 6.66 -1.22 13.28
N PHE A 38 5.75 -2.20 13.34
CA PHE A 38 6.07 -3.60 13.03
C PHE A 38 6.43 -3.78 11.55
N PHE A 39 5.72 -3.05 10.67
CA PHE A 39 5.98 -2.96 9.25
C PHE A 39 6.02 -1.48 8.88
N PRO A 40 7.20 -0.91 8.70
CA PRO A 40 7.31 0.50 8.29
C PRO A 40 6.68 0.67 6.90
N ASP A 41 5.94 1.75 6.73
CA ASP A 41 5.44 2.17 5.42
C ASP A 41 6.62 2.57 4.54
N ASN A 42 7.12 1.62 3.78
CA ASN A 42 8.19 1.83 2.82
C ASN A 42 7.65 2.33 1.49
N GLU A 43 8.50 3.02 0.75
CA GLU A 43 8.27 3.35 -0.65
C GLU A 43 8.05 2.06 -1.46
N PRO A 44 6.92 1.92 -2.20
CA PRO A 44 6.63 0.72 -2.94
C PRO A 44 7.73 0.40 -3.96
N GLN A 45 8.05 -0.88 -4.05
CA GLN A 45 8.92 -1.41 -5.10
C GLN A 45 8.13 -1.85 -6.33
N GLN A 46 6.86 -2.19 -6.12
CA GLN A 46 5.91 -2.45 -7.18
C GLN A 46 4.62 -1.68 -6.94
N ILE A 47 4.02 -1.21 -8.03
CA ILE A 47 2.67 -0.66 -8.05
C ILE A 47 1.82 -1.62 -8.87
N LEU A 48 0.71 -2.06 -8.29
CA LEU A 48 -0.20 -3.05 -8.83
C LEU A 48 -1.52 -2.36 -9.16
N VAL A 49 -1.93 -2.42 -10.43
CA VAL A 49 -3.22 -1.89 -10.87
C VAL A 49 -4.12 -3.06 -11.21
N TYR A 50 -5.07 -3.34 -10.35
CA TYR A 50 -6.07 -4.40 -10.54
C TYR A 50 -7.30 -3.85 -11.23
N LEU A 51 -7.80 -4.60 -12.20
CA LEU A 51 -9.08 -4.41 -12.86
C LEU A 51 -9.95 -5.64 -12.58
N GLU A 52 -11.15 -5.42 -12.10
CA GLU A 52 -12.11 -6.49 -11.86
C GLU A 52 -13.47 -6.17 -12.44
N TYR A 53 -13.97 -7.07 -13.28
CA TYR A 53 -15.32 -7.11 -13.78
C TYR A 53 -16.16 -8.16 -13.02
N PRO A 54 -17.50 -8.12 -13.11
CA PRO A 54 -18.33 -9.20 -12.62
C PRO A 54 -17.96 -10.54 -13.25
N GLU A 55 -18.07 -11.61 -12.45
CA GLU A 55 -17.86 -12.98 -12.94
C GLU A 55 -18.70 -13.28 -14.17
N GLY A 56 -18.11 -14.03 -15.11
CA GLY A 56 -18.74 -14.32 -16.42
C GLY A 56 -18.46 -13.29 -17.51
N THR A 57 -17.70 -12.24 -17.21
CA THR A 57 -17.26 -11.30 -18.26
C THR A 57 -16.25 -11.96 -19.18
N ASP A 58 -16.42 -11.75 -20.49
CA ASP A 58 -15.53 -12.27 -21.54
C ASP A 58 -14.14 -11.64 -21.42
N ILE A 59 -13.10 -12.47 -21.53
CA ILE A 59 -11.69 -12.07 -21.48
C ILE A 59 -11.35 -10.97 -22.50
N LYS A 60 -12.00 -10.95 -23.66
CA LYS A 60 -11.80 -9.92 -24.68
C LYS A 60 -12.18 -8.55 -24.16
N LYS A 61 -13.34 -8.44 -23.50
CA LYS A 61 -13.79 -7.19 -22.88
C LYS A 61 -12.84 -6.71 -21.80
N THR A 62 -12.38 -7.62 -20.95
CA THR A 62 -11.40 -7.32 -19.92
C THR A 62 -10.09 -6.82 -20.54
N ASN A 63 -9.62 -7.47 -21.60
CA ASN A 63 -8.40 -7.07 -22.30
C ASN A 63 -8.54 -5.72 -23.00
N GLU A 64 -9.64 -5.45 -23.68
CA GLU A 64 -9.91 -4.15 -24.32
C GLU A 64 -9.86 -3.01 -23.29
N THR A 65 -10.49 -3.22 -22.15
CA THR A 65 -10.47 -2.22 -21.07
C THR A 65 -9.09 -2.07 -20.45
N LEU A 66 -8.36 -3.19 -20.27
CA LEU A 66 -6.99 -3.13 -19.78
C LEU A 66 -6.09 -2.29 -20.70
N MET A 67 -6.21 -2.45 -22.03
CA MET A 67 -5.45 -1.64 -22.99
C MET A 67 -5.74 -0.14 -22.86
N LEU A 68 -6.99 0.24 -22.57
CA LEU A 68 -7.34 1.64 -22.32
C LEU A 68 -6.70 2.14 -21.01
N ILE A 69 -6.79 1.35 -19.94
CA ILE A 69 -6.17 1.67 -18.65
C ILE A 69 -4.66 1.78 -18.81
N GLU A 70 -4.03 0.83 -19.50
CA GLU A 70 -2.60 0.84 -19.80
C GLU A 70 -2.17 2.13 -20.50
N SER A 71 -2.93 2.56 -21.51
CA SER A 71 -2.68 3.82 -22.21
C SER A 71 -2.69 5.03 -21.27
N GLU A 72 -3.62 5.09 -20.31
CA GLU A 72 -3.68 6.18 -19.33
C GLU A 72 -2.54 6.08 -18.31
N VAL A 73 -2.27 4.89 -17.81
CA VAL A 73 -1.12 4.64 -16.91
C VAL A 73 0.19 5.08 -17.57
N TYR A 74 0.40 4.73 -18.85
CA TYR A 74 1.60 5.14 -19.58
C TYR A 74 1.72 6.66 -19.76
N LYS A 75 0.61 7.39 -19.89
CA LYS A 75 0.65 8.85 -19.94
C LYS A 75 1.18 9.45 -18.64
N VAL A 76 0.72 8.91 -17.50
CA VAL A 76 1.19 9.34 -16.18
C VAL A 76 2.65 8.97 -15.97
N VAL A 77 3.01 7.72 -16.25
CA VAL A 77 4.37 7.18 -16.04
C VAL A 77 5.39 7.87 -16.94
N ASN A 78 5.03 8.20 -18.19
CA ASN A 78 5.90 8.89 -19.15
C ASN A 78 5.80 10.41 -19.07
N ASN A 79 5.30 10.96 -17.98
CA ASN A 79 5.37 12.40 -17.75
C ASN A 79 6.82 12.86 -17.74
N SER A 80 7.08 14.03 -18.30
CA SER A 80 8.44 14.62 -18.43
C SER A 80 9.18 14.71 -17.09
N LYS A 81 8.47 14.82 -15.97
CA LYS A 81 9.07 14.84 -14.62
C LYS A 81 9.75 13.53 -14.22
N TYR A 82 9.42 12.40 -14.85
CA TYR A 82 9.99 11.08 -14.58
C TYR A 82 10.99 10.63 -15.63
N ILE A 83 11.20 11.42 -16.70
CA ILE A 83 12.07 11.09 -17.81
C ILE A 83 13.31 11.99 -17.80
N ASP A 84 14.48 11.38 -17.94
CA ASP A 84 15.73 12.06 -18.17
C ASP A 84 16.54 11.37 -19.26
N ASN A 85 17.05 12.13 -20.23
CA ASN A 85 17.79 11.61 -21.38
C ASN A 85 17.09 10.46 -22.13
N GLY A 86 15.76 10.49 -22.18
CA GLY A 86 14.93 9.45 -22.81
C GLY A 86 14.68 8.20 -21.97
N TYR A 87 15.15 8.17 -20.73
CA TYR A 87 14.93 7.07 -19.78
C TYR A 87 14.05 7.49 -18.64
N ASN A 88 13.09 6.62 -18.28
CA ASN A 88 12.35 6.77 -17.05
C ASN A 88 13.25 6.36 -15.88
N PHE A 89 13.48 7.29 -14.95
CA PHE A 89 14.36 7.05 -13.79
C PHE A 89 13.60 6.54 -12.57
N LEU A 90 12.27 6.48 -12.62
CA LEU A 90 11.42 5.99 -11.52
C LEU A 90 10.90 4.59 -11.78
N VAL A 91 10.37 4.32 -13.00
CA VAL A 91 9.81 3.04 -13.41
C VAL A 91 10.81 2.27 -14.27
N GLU A 92 11.03 1.00 -13.96
CA GLU A 92 11.92 0.12 -14.70
C GLU A 92 11.18 -0.66 -15.77
N SER A 93 10.03 -1.25 -15.41
CA SER A 93 9.22 -2.06 -16.31
C SER A 93 7.74 -2.03 -15.92
N ALA A 94 6.88 -2.30 -16.87
CA ALA A 94 5.46 -2.55 -16.66
C ALA A 94 5.04 -3.79 -17.45
N ILE A 95 4.27 -4.67 -16.80
CA ILE A 95 3.75 -5.91 -17.38
C ILE A 95 2.26 -5.94 -17.16
N SER A 96 1.50 -6.18 -18.23
CA SER A 96 0.05 -6.32 -18.19
C SER A 96 -0.34 -7.79 -18.37
N GLN A 97 -1.26 -8.27 -17.55
CA GLN A 97 -1.77 -9.64 -17.54
C GLN A 97 -3.29 -9.64 -17.51
N VAL A 98 -3.91 -10.57 -18.23
CA VAL A 98 -5.39 -10.77 -18.24
C VAL A 98 -5.68 -12.23 -17.94
N GLY A 99 -6.61 -12.47 -17.04
CA GLY A 99 -7.01 -13.82 -16.67
C GLY A 99 -6.01 -14.49 -15.76
N GLU A 100 -5.23 -15.41 -16.28
CA GLU A 100 -4.24 -16.15 -15.48
C GLU A 100 -3.21 -15.22 -14.84
N GLY A 101 -3.02 -15.35 -13.53
CA GLY A 101 -2.07 -14.54 -12.76
C GLY A 101 -2.54 -13.11 -12.45
N ALA A 102 -3.74 -12.71 -12.86
CA ALA A 102 -4.29 -11.39 -12.62
C ALA A 102 -5.08 -11.26 -11.30
N GLY A 103 -5.16 -12.34 -10.51
CA GLY A 103 -5.82 -12.35 -9.21
C GLY A 103 -5.03 -11.57 -8.16
N ASN A 104 -5.76 -10.99 -7.22
CA ASN A 104 -5.15 -10.34 -6.07
C ASN A 104 -4.93 -11.39 -4.95
N PRO A 105 -3.68 -11.69 -4.57
CA PRO A 105 -3.38 -12.70 -3.55
C PRO A 105 -3.99 -12.39 -2.18
N GLU A 106 -4.30 -11.13 -1.91
CA GLU A 106 -4.87 -10.70 -0.64
C GLU A 106 -6.39 -10.94 -0.56
N THR A 107 -7.08 -10.92 -1.71
CA THR A 107 -8.55 -11.02 -1.77
C THR A 107 -9.04 -12.34 -2.37
N ASP A 108 -8.27 -12.95 -3.25
CA ASP A 108 -8.70 -14.10 -4.04
C ASP A 108 -8.31 -15.46 -3.44
N ALA A 109 -8.14 -15.56 -2.14
CA ALA A 109 -7.98 -16.83 -1.39
C ALA A 109 -7.20 -17.96 -2.11
N GLY A 110 -6.17 -17.60 -2.91
CA GLY A 110 -5.31 -18.57 -3.58
C GLY A 110 -5.93 -19.31 -4.78
N GLY A 111 -6.98 -18.78 -5.37
CA GLY A 111 -7.59 -19.35 -6.58
C GLY A 111 -6.61 -19.37 -7.75
N THR A 112 -6.18 -20.57 -8.14
CA THR A 112 -5.29 -20.82 -9.31
C THR A 112 -6.06 -21.03 -10.62
N GLY A 113 -7.35 -20.65 -10.66
CA GLY A 113 -8.21 -20.82 -11.81
C GLY A 113 -8.05 -19.73 -12.88
N GLU A 114 -8.59 -20.00 -14.07
CA GLU A 114 -8.76 -18.96 -15.08
C GLU A 114 -9.79 -17.92 -14.58
N ILE A 115 -9.38 -16.67 -14.48
CA ILE A 115 -10.19 -15.54 -14.02
C ILE A 115 -10.34 -14.49 -15.14
N PRO A 116 -11.10 -14.80 -16.22
CA PRO A 116 -11.18 -13.98 -17.42
C PRO A 116 -11.70 -12.56 -17.18
N HIS A 117 -12.36 -12.34 -16.06
CA HIS A 117 -12.93 -11.06 -15.64
C HIS A 117 -11.96 -10.18 -14.88
N LYS A 118 -10.71 -10.63 -14.63
CA LYS A 118 -9.68 -9.87 -13.92
C LYS A 118 -8.48 -9.58 -14.80
N ALA A 119 -7.86 -8.44 -14.54
CA ALA A 119 -6.60 -8.04 -15.16
C ALA A 119 -5.72 -7.29 -14.16
N LEU A 120 -4.42 -7.31 -14.43
CA LEU A 120 -3.39 -6.72 -13.57
C LEU A 120 -2.32 -6.02 -14.42
N ILE A 121 -1.94 -4.80 -14.02
CA ILE A 121 -0.71 -4.17 -14.49
C ILE A 121 0.25 -4.13 -13.31
N THR A 122 1.39 -4.78 -13.45
CA THR A 122 2.48 -4.74 -12.47
C THR A 122 3.55 -3.78 -12.97
N MET A 123 3.77 -2.72 -12.24
CA MET A 123 4.85 -1.77 -12.51
C MET A 123 5.95 -1.95 -11.49
N THR A 124 7.16 -2.27 -11.96
CA THR A 124 8.35 -2.41 -11.12
C THR A 124 9.10 -1.10 -11.08
N MET A 125 9.35 -0.60 -9.87
CA MET A 125 10.10 0.63 -9.65
C MET A 125 11.60 0.34 -9.69
N ARG A 126 12.38 1.32 -10.14
CA ARG A 126 13.85 1.24 -10.04
C ARG A 126 14.29 1.24 -8.59
N GLU A 127 15.50 0.75 -8.33
CA GLU A 127 16.12 0.82 -7.01
C GLU A 127 16.13 2.26 -6.49
N PHE A 128 15.87 2.42 -5.20
CA PHE A 128 15.72 3.73 -4.53
C PHE A 128 16.84 4.73 -4.87
N LYS A 129 18.09 4.23 -4.97
CA LYS A 129 19.26 5.08 -5.30
C LYS A 129 19.17 5.77 -6.66
N PHE A 130 18.39 5.24 -7.60
CA PHE A 130 18.22 5.79 -8.94
C PHE A 130 17.00 6.71 -9.10
N ARG A 131 16.08 6.70 -8.10
CA ARG A 131 14.80 7.45 -8.15
C ARG A 131 14.94 8.96 -7.94
N ARG A 132 16.15 9.46 -7.72
CA ARG A 132 16.46 10.90 -7.54
C ARG A 132 15.63 11.60 -6.47
N GLY A 133 15.23 10.89 -5.42
CA GLY A 133 14.40 11.41 -4.36
C GLY A 133 12.91 11.52 -4.71
N MET A 134 12.49 11.02 -5.87
CA MET A 134 11.07 10.95 -6.22
C MET A 134 10.40 9.78 -5.53
N SER A 135 9.17 10.01 -5.04
CA SER A 135 8.38 9.03 -4.34
C SER A 135 7.58 8.16 -5.30
N SER A 136 7.71 6.85 -5.18
CA SER A 136 6.85 5.90 -5.89
C SER A 136 5.42 5.88 -5.33
N GLU A 137 5.25 6.26 -4.07
CA GLU A 137 3.92 6.41 -3.46
C GLU A 137 3.15 7.62 -4.05
N GLU A 138 3.85 8.71 -4.41
CA GLU A 138 3.23 9.82 -5.12
C GLU A 138 2.77 9.39 -6.51
N LEU A 139 3.60 8.66 -7.26
CA LEU A 139 3.22 8.11 -8.55
C LEU A 139 1.99 7.20 -8.44
N ARG A 140 1.95 6.34 -7.43
CA ARG A 140 0.79 5.47 -7.17
C ARG A 140 -0.49 6.27 -7.00
N LYS A 141 -0.45 7.34 -6.19
CA LYS A 141 -1.60 8.23 -5.97
C LYS A 141 -2.03 8.97 -7.23
N GLU A 142 -1.08 9.41 -8.05
CA GLU A 142 -1.38 10.06 -9.33
C GLU A 142 -2.12 9.11 -10.28
N ILE A 143 -1.61 7.88 -10.41
CA ILE A 143 -2.25 6.85 -11.22
C ILE A 143 -3.67 6.56 -10.69
N GLN A 144 -3.82 6.41 -9.39
CA GLN A 144 -5.12 6.16 -8.77
C GLN A 144 -6.13 7.27 -9.06
N LEU A 145 -5.73 8.54 -8.93
CA LEU A 145 -6.61 9.68 -9.21
C LEU A 145 -7.01 9.74 -10.68
N GLU A 146 -6.06 9.56 -11.60
CA GLU A 146 -6.29 9.57 -13.04
C GLU A 146 -7.26 8.47 -13.48
N LEU A 147 -7.08 7.26 -12.94
CA LEU A 147 -7.94 6.12 -13.30
C LEU A 147 -9.35 6.26 -12.71
N LEU A 148 -9.50 6.76 -11.49
CA LEU A 148 -10.81 6.99 -10.88
C LEU A 148 -11.63 8.04 -11.63
N GLU A 149 -10.97 9.08 -12.18
CA GLU A 149 -11.64 10.11 -12.96
C GLU A 149 -12.10 9.61 -14.32
N LYS A 150 -11.26 8.80 -15.01
CA LYS A 150 -11.52 8.37 -16.38
C LYS A 150 -12.38 7.12 -16.53
N PHE A 151 -12.40 6.26 -15.51
CA PHE A 151 -13.11 4.98 -15.55
C PHE A 151 -14.16 4.86 -14.44
N PRO A 152 -15.16 5.75 -14.39
CA PRO A 152 -16.20 5.67 -13.36
C PRO A 152 -17.02 4.39 -13.54
N GLY A 153 -17.26 3.66 -12.45
CA GLY A 153 -18.10 2.46 -12.43
C GLY A 153 -17.39 1.15 -12.77
N ILE A 154 -16.11 1.17 -13.07
CA ILE A 154 -15.26 -0.02 -13.17
C ILE A 154 -14.54 -0.22 -11.83
N ALA A 155 -14.47 -1.46 -11.35
CA ALA A 155 -13.71 -1.78 -10.17
C ALA A 155 -12.21 -1.78 -10.51
N ILE A 156 -11.53 -0.68 -10.18
CA ILE A 156 -10.08 -0.52 -10.34
C ILE A 156 -9.50 -0.20 -8.98
N SER A 157 -8.46 -0.93 -8.57
CA SER A 157 -7.64 -0.59 -7.40
C SER A 157 -6.18 -0.42 -7.78
N VAL A 158 -5.50 0.54 -7.13
CA VAL A 158 -4.07 0.81 -7.31
C VAL A 158 -3.37 0.60 -5.98
N GLU A 159 -2.68 -0.51 -5.87
CA GLU A 159 -2.12 -1.01 -4.62
C GLU A 159 -0.59 -0.99 -4.68
N LYS A 160 0.05 -1.03 -3.53
CA LYS A 160 1.48 -1.27 -3.40
C LYS A 160 1.74 -2.74 -3.11
N ASP A 161 2.92 -3.22 -3.44
CA ASP A 161 3.37 -4.54 -3.03
C ASP A 161 3.34 -4.67 -1.50
N SER A 162 2.67 -5.70 -1.02
CA SER A 162 2.61 -6.02 0.41
C SER A 162 3.90 -6.74 0.82
N GLN A 163 4.69 -6.11 1.70
CA GLN A 163 5.92 -6.71 2.25
C GLN A 163 5.65 -7.48 3.56
N GLY A 164 4.41 -7.87 3.79
CA GLY A 164 3.97 -8.60 4.98
C GLY A 164 3.20 -9.87 4.63
N PRO A 165 2.80 -10.65 5.63
CA PRO A 165 1.81 -11.69 5.41
C PRO A 165 0.54 -11.04 4.84
N PRO A 166 -0.19 -11.73 3.93
CA PRO A 166 -1.43 -11.20 3.36
C PRO A 166 -2.35 -10.68 4.48
N GLY A 167 -2.57 -9.38 4.50
CA GLY A 167 -3.29 -8.70 5.58
C GLY A 167 -4.80 -8.66 5.36
N GLY A 168 -5.25 -9.00 4.16
CA GLY A 168 -6.62 -8.78 3.74
C GLY A 168 -6.99 -7.29 3.73
N TYR A 169 -8.26 -7.00 3.59
CA TYR A 169 -8.74 -5.62 3.70
C TYR A 169 -8.62 -5.13 5.16
N PRO A 170 -8.26 -3.86 5.39
CA PRO A 170 -8.15 -3.28 6.72
C PRO A 170 -9.47 -3.31 7.51
N VAL A 171 -10.58 -3.44 6.82
CA VAL A 171 -11.90 -3.69 7.40
C VAL A 171 -12.54 -4.86 6.65
N ASN A 172 -12.72 -5.97 7.33
CA ASN A 172 -13.42 -7.14 6.83
C ASN A 172 -14.70 -7.33 7.65
N ILE A 173 -15.85 -7.37 6.97
CA ILE A 173 -17.14 -7.58 7.60
C ILE A 173 -17.66 -8.94 7.15
N GLU A 174 -17.66 -9.90 8.06
CA GLU A 174 -18.15 -11.24 7.82
C GLU A 174 -19.58 -11.38 8.34
N ILE A 175 -20.46 -11.95 7.51
CA ILE A 175 -21.86 -12.20 7.86
C ILE A 175 -22.06 -13.71 7.93
N TYR A 176 -22.46 -14.20 9.08
CA TYR A 176 -22.73 -15.61 9.33
C TYR A 176 -24.23 -15.86 9.47
N GLY A 177 -24.70 -17.00 9.00
CA GLY A 177 -26.08 -17.44 9.14
C GLY A 177 -26.28 -18.83 8.55
N GLU A 178 -27.39 -19.45 8.87
CA GLU A 178 -27.77 -20.81 8.40
C GLU A 178 -28.57 -20.74 7.09
N ASP A 179 -29.23 -19.59 6.82
CA ASP A 179 -30.07 -19.39 5.64
C ASP A 179 -29.33 -18.56 4.59
N TYR A 180 -29.07 -19.18 3.45
CA TYR A 180 -28.31 -18.56 2.34
C TYR A 180 -29.04 -17.37 1.71
N GLU A 181 -30.38 -17.42 1.58
CA GLU A 181 -31.15 -16.31 1.00
C GLU A 181 -31.12 -15.09 1.92
N GLN A 182 -31.29 -15.28 3.22
CA GLN A 182 -31.19 -14.20 4.21
C GLN A 182 -29.78 -13.63 4.30
N LEU A 183 -28.74 -14.43 4.12
CA LEU A 183 -27.34 -13.96 4.06
C LEU A 183 -27.13 -13.01 2.89
N ILE A 184 -27.62 -13.37 1.70
CA ILE A 184 -27.50 -12.54 0.50
C ILE A 184 -28.26 -11.22 0.68
N GLU A 185 -29.51 -11.25 1.13
CA GLU A 185 -30.29 -10.05 1.37
C GLU A 185 -29.63 -9.11 2.39
N THR A 186 -29.11 -9.69 3.48
CA THR A 186 -28.39 -8.92 4.51
C THR A 186 -27.11 -8.31 3.97
N ALA A 187 -26.33 -9.05 3.18
CA ALA A 187 -25.11 -8.57 2.54
C ALA A 187 -25.38 -7.42 1.57
N ILE A 188 -26.43 -7.55 0.74
CA ILE A 188 -26.85 -6.49 -0.20
C ILE A 188 -27.30 -5.24 0.56
N SER A 189 -28.11 -5.42 1.60
CA SER A 189 -28.59 -4.31 2.44
C SER A 189 -27.45 -3.59 3.12
N MET A 190 -26.49 -4.31 3.69
CA MET A 190 -25.29 -3.75 4.31
C MET A 190 -24.41 -3.02 3.28
N LYS A 191 -24.18 -3.61 2.09
CA LYS A 191 -23.45 -2.96 1.00
C LYS A 191 -24.08 -1.64 0.59
N ASN A 192 -25.41 -1.59 0.47
CA ASN A 192 -26.15 -0.38 0.11
C ASN A 192 -26.09 0.67 1.22
N TYR A 193 -26.19 0.26 2.48
CA TYR A 193 -26.04 1.13 3.64
C TYR A 193 -24.64 1.77 3.67
N LEU A 194 -23.58 0.98 3.50
CA LEU A 194 -22.20 1.47 3.49
C LEU A 194 -21.93 2.42 2.30
N LYS A 195 -22.49 2.15 1.11
CA LYS A 195 -22.38 3.06 -0.05
C LYS A 195 -23.08 4.40 0.18
N GLY A 196 -24.17 4.43 0.95
CA GLY A 196 -24.91 5.66 1.28
C GLY A 196 -24.34 6.41 2.47
N THR A 197 -23.50 5.78 3.26
CA THR A 197 -22.92 6.38 4.46
C THR A 197 -21.62 7.09 4.11
N ARG A 198 -21.61 8.42 4.22
CA ARG A 198 -20.38 9.22 4.11
C ARG A 198 -19.54 8.93 5.35
N ILE A 199 -18.53 8.08 5.23
CA ILE A 199 -17.55 7.89 6.30
C ILE A 199 -16.71 9.18 6.34
N GLU A 200 -17.04 10.08 7.25
CA GLU A 200 -16.14 11.19 7.57
C GLU A 200 -14.85 10.59 8.09
N GLN A 201 -13.74 10.91 7.43
CA GLN A 201 -12.41 10.54 7.89
C GLN A 201 -12.17 11.22 9.25
N HIS A 202 -12.59 10.57 10.33
CA HIS A 202 -12.09 10.90 11.64
C HIS A 202 -10.61 10.50 11.66
N LYS A 203 -9.76 11.51 11.74
CA LYS A 203 -8.35 11.32 12.08
C LYS A 203 -8.31 10.61 13.44
N VAL A 204 -8.16 9.30 13.41
CA VAL A 204 -7.82 8.54 14.62
C VAL A 204 -6.36 8.86 14.90
N THR A 205 -6.15 9.80 15.80
CA THR A 205 -4.84 10.02 16.43
C THR A 205 -4.77 8.98 17.56
N LEU A 206 -4.04 7.91 17.36
CA LEU A 206 -3.59 7.01 18.42
C LEU A 206 -2.29 7.56 19.00
#